data_2ceb8060a97c2536348b7415187868e8
#
_entry.id   2ceb8060a97c2536348b7415187868e8
#
_cell.length_a   1.000
_cell.length_b   1.000
_cell.length_c   1.000
_cell.angle_alpha   90.00
_cell.angle_beta   90.00
_cell.angle_gamma   90.00
#
_symmetry.space_group_name_H-M   'P 1'
#
loop_
_entity.id
_entity.type
_entity.pdbx_description
1 polymer ?
#
loop_
_entity_poly.entity_id
_entity_poly.type
_entity_poly.pdbx_seq_one_letter_code
_entity_poly.pdbx_strand_id
1 'polypeptide(L)'
;SGLLTQINVFIRFADDPEFPQPRSYYDQVFQTSINGNQPSLAHYFHEVSYNNLVVSTNHYPGTFSDFNTAYIDEYNRGYYEPYSAANPDGYNSDNQRTFREHNLLANALNSIAPSVPENVNIDSDNNGYVDAVSFVIYGSPGDWSDLLWPHKWSLYSIDVEINGALVYEYLFMLSESWYFNVGVLCHEFFHDLSESFYSHAF
;
A
#
# COMPACT_ATOMS: atom_id res chain seq x y z
N SER A 1 0.96 -15.61 19.42
CA SER A 1 0.97 -15.60 17.95
C SER A 1 -0.19 -14.74 17.46
N GLY A 2 0.11 -13.72 16.68
CA GLY A 2 -0.86 -12.79 16.10
C GLY A 2 -1.03 -13.03 14.59
N LEU A 3 -2.26 -12.89 14.11
CA LEU A 3 -2.55 -12.72 12.69
C LEU A 3 -2.74 -11.22 12.44
N LEU A 4 -1.98 -10.65 11.51
CA LEU A 4 -2.13 -9.30 11.04
C LEU A 4 -2.65 -9.35 9.60
N THR A 5 -3.77 -8.69 9.35
CA THR A 5 -4.35 -8.61 8.01
C THR A 5 -3.95 -7.30 7.35
N GLN A 6 -3.24 -7.41 6.24
CA GLN A 6 -2.87 -6.27 5.42
C GLN A 6 -3.86 -6.10 4.26
N ILE A 7 -4.29 -4.86 4.03
CA ILE A 7 -5.01 -4.43 2.83
C ILE A 7 -4.00 -3.85 1.86
N ASN A 8 -3.89 -4.42 0.66
CA ASN A 8 -3.05 -3.89 -0.40
C ASN A 8 -3.90 -3.44 -1.58
N VAL A 9 -3.72 -2.18 -2.00
CA VAL A 9 -4.50 -1.56 -3.08
C VAL A 9 -3.60 -1.24 -4.27
N PHE A 10 -3.97 -1.75 -5.46
CA PHE A 10 -3.31 -1.40 -6.70
C PHE A 10 -3.92 -0.14 -7.31
N ILE A 11 -3.08 0.81 -7.69
CA ILE A 11 -3.48 2.08 -8.28
C ILE A 11 -2.73 2.31 -9.59
N ARG A 12 -3.44 2.78 -10.63
CA ARG A 12 -2.85 3.35 -11.84
C ARG A 12 -3.52 4.67 -12.19
N PHE A 13 -2.81 5.51 -12.88
CA PHE A 13 -3.33 6.80 -13.34
C PHE A 13 -4.12 6.67 -14.65
N ALA A 14 -4.85 7.72 -15.01
CA ALA A 14 -5.71 7.70 -16.20
C ALA A 14 -4.96 7.42 -17.51
N ASP A 15 -3.70 7.82 -17.60
CA ASP A 15 -2.82 7.63 -18.75
C ASP A 15 -1.89 6.41 -18.64
N ASP A 16 -1.90 5.67 -17.52
CA ASP A 16 -1.10 4.45 -17.37
C ASP A 16 -1.77 3.25 -18.08
N PRO A 17 -0.99 2.33 -18.65
CA PRO A 17 -1.51 1.06 -19.11
C PRO A 17 -1.89 0.14 -17.94
N GLU A 18 -2.45 -1.03 -18.26
CA GLU A 18 -2.67 -2.09 -17.26
C GLU A 18 -1.35 -2.60 -16.67
N PHE A 19 -1.40 -3.10 -15.44
CA PHE A 19 -0.23 -3.70 -14.79
C PHE A 19 0.32 -4.86 -15.64
N PRO A 20 1.63 -4.88 -15.95
CA PRO A 20 2.21 -5.88 -16.82
C PRO A 20 2.38 -7.25 -16.15
N GLN A 21 2.46 -7.27 -14.82
CA GLN A 21 2.61 -8.49 -14.04
C GLN A 21 1.25 -9.05 -13.60
N PRO A 22 1.08 -10.37 -13.63
CA PRO A 22 -0.14 -11.01 -13.15
C PRO A 22 -0.28 -10.88 -11.63
N ARG A 23 -1.48 -11.10 -11.11
CA ARG A 23 -1.76 -11.09 -9.66
C ARG A 23 -0.87 -12.06 -8.90
N SER A 24 -0.63 -13.24 -9.46
CA SER A 24 0.24 -14.27 -8.87
C SER A 24 1.68 -13.81 -8.64
N TYR A 25 2.19 -12.88 -9.44
CA TYR A 25 3.50 -12.27 -9.20
C TYR A 25 3.52 -11.48 -7.87
N TYR A 26 2.49 -10.67 -7.64
CA TYR A 26 2.37 -9.88 -6.40
C TYR A 26 2.09 -10.77 -5.20
N ASP A 27 1.25 -11.80 -5.36
CA ASP A 27 1.04 -12.81 -4.32
C ASP A 27 2.36 -13.46 -3.87
N GLN A 28 3.29 -13.71 -4.80
CA GLN A 28 4.60 -14.26 -4.44
C GLN A 28 5.43 -13.28 -3.58
N VAL A 29 5.37 -11.98 -3.86
CA VAL A 29 6.13 -10.99 -3.10
C VAL A 29 5.56 -10.79 -1.69
N PHE A 30 4.24 -10.77 -1.56
CA PHE A 30 3.57 -10.52 -0.29
C PHE A 30 3.42 -11.78 0.58
N GLN A 31 3.04 -12.90 0.02
CA GLN A 31 2.56 -14.04 0.79
C GLN A 31 2.89 -15.43 0.22
N THR A 32 4.11 -15.60 -0.31
CA THR A 32 4.55 -16.98 -0.61
C THR A 32 4.44 -17.86 0.62
N SER A 33 4.06 -19.12 0.42
CA SER A 33 3.93 -20.12 1.48
C SER A 33 5.15 -20.08 2.42
N ILE A 34 4.88 -20.00 3.72
CA ILE A 34 5.86 -20.04 4.81
C ILE A 34 6.80 -21.26 4.69
N ASN A 35 6.34 -22.31 4.02
CA ASN A 35 7.13 -23.52 3.73
C ASN A 35 7.86 -23.46 2.37
N GLY A 36 7.78 -22.34 1.65
CA GLY A 36 8.45 -22.16 0.37
C GLY A 36 9.87 -21.59 0.55
N ASN A 37 10.77 -21.92 -0.37
CA ASN A 37 12.15 -21.40 -0.40
C ASN A 37 12.25 -19.98 -1.00
N GLN A 38 11.12 -19.31 -1.24
CA GLN A 38 11.10 -17.98 -1.83
C GLN A 38 10.80 -16.94 -0.74
N PRO A 39 11.62 -15.88 -0.61
CA PRO A 39 11.37 -14.82 0.34
C PRO A 39 10.10 -14.05 -0.04
N SER A 40 9.29 -13.72 0.97
CA SER A 40 8.11 -12.86 0.84
C SER A 40 7.99 -12.01 2.10
N LEU A 41 7.10 -11.00 2.07
CA LEU A 41 6.77 -10.21 3.27
C LEU A 41 6.33 -11.14 4.43
N ALA A 42 5.35 -12.00 4.17
CA ALA A 42 4.84 -12.93 5.17
C ALA A 42 5.91 -13.86 5.73
N HIS A 43 6.78 -14.41 4.87
CA HIS A 43 7.87 -15.29 5.28
C HIS A 43 8.90 -14.57 6.17
N TYR A 44 9.31 -13.37 5.76
CA TYR A 44 10.25 -12.55 6.53
C TYR A 44 9.74 -12.27 7.95
N PHE A 45 8.51 -11.75 8.07
CA PHE A 45 7.97 -11.42 9.40
C PHE A 45 7.64 -12.64 10.24
N HIS A 46 7.28 -13.77 9.64
CA HIS A 46 7.15 -15.02 10.35
C HIS A 46 8.49 -15.47 10.95
N GLU A 47 9.59 -15.41 10.21
CA GLU A 47 10.93 -15.78 10.71
C GLU A 47 11.45 -14.82 11.79
N VAL A 48 11.46 -13.50 11.52
CA VAL A 48 12.02 -12.52 12.48
C VAL A 48 11.22 -12.40 13.77
N SER A 49 9.94 -12.79 13.75
CA SER A 49 9.08 -12.85 14.94
C SER A 49 9.19 -14.19 15.70
N TYR A 50 10.08 -15.08 15.29
CA TYR A 50 10.16 -16.44 15.84
C TYR A 50 8.84 -17.21 15.74
N ASN A 51 8.18 -17.14 14.60
CA ASN A 51 6.89 -17.74 14.26
C ASN A 51 5.71 -17.20 15.09
N ASN A 52 5.82 -16.00 15.64
CA ASN A 52 4.75 -15.37 16.43
C ASN A 52 3.85 -14.45 15.61
N LEU A 53 4.29 -13.92 14.48
CA LEU A 53 3.51 -13.05 13.60
C LEU A 53 3.26 -13.74 12.26
N VAL A 54 1.99 -13.75 11.85
CA VAL A 54 1.57 -14.16 10.51
C VAL A 54 0.95 -12.94 9.83
N VAL A 55 1.55 -12.49 8.74
CA VAL A 55 1.00 -11.43 7.90
C VAL A 55 0.21 -12.06 6.75
N SER A 56 -1.05 -11.68 6.59
CA SER A 56 -1.93 -12.12 5.51
C SER A 56 -2.35 -10.91 4.69
N THR A 57 -1.98 -10.86 3.42
CA THR A 57 -2.28 -9.73 2.53
C THR A 57 -3.48 -10.03 1.64
N ASN A 58 -4.47 -9.13 1.66
CA ASN A 58 -5.59 -9.14 0.73
C ASN A 58 -5.40 -8.03 -0.31
N HIS A 59 -5.43 -8.41 -1.58
CA HIS A 59 -5.21 -7.50 -2.69
C HIS A 59 -6.51 -6.96 -3.27
N TYR A 60 -6.58 -5.64 -3.47
CA TYR A 60 -7.73 -4.92 -4.03
C TYR A 60 -7.33 -4.04 -5.23
N PRO A 61 -8.24 -3.81 -6.20
CA PRO A 61 -9.52 -4.51 -6.36
C PRO A 61 -9.34 -6.02 -6.50
N GLY A 62 -10.35 -6.79 -6.04
CA GLY A 62 -10.37 -8.24 -6.25
C GLY A 62 -10.40 -8.59 -7.74
N THR A 63 -9.88 -9.75 -8.11
CA THR A 63 -9.92 -10.26 -9.48
C THR A 63 -10.41 -11.70 -9.52
N PHE A 64 -11.10 -12.07 -10.61
CA PHE A 64 -11.53 -13.45 -10.90
C PHE A 64 -10.56 -14.18 -11.83
N SER A 65 -9.48 -13.54 -12.25
CA SER A 65 -8.45 -14.07 -13.14
C SER A 65 -7.08 -13.67 -12.64
N ASP A 66 -6.03 -14.17 -13.27
CA ASP A 66 -4.65 -13.80 -12.93
C ASP A 66 -4.24 -12.40 -13.47
N PHE A 67 -5.16 -11.68 -14.12
CA PHE A 67 -4.91 -10.26 -14.44
C PHE A 67 -4.93 -9.42 -13.18
N ASN A 68 -3.95 -8.52 -13.06
CA ASN A 68 -3.92 -7.59 -11.95
C ASN A 68 -4.83 -6.39 -12.25
N THR A 69 -5.97 -6.32 -11.57
CA THR A 69 -6.87 -5.17 -11.62
C THR A 69 -6.39 -4.07 -10.67
N ALA A 70 -6.65 -2.80 -11.02
CA ALA A 70 -6.27 -1.65 -10.23
C ALA A 70 -7.42 -0.63 -10.13
N TYR A 71 -7.41 0.17 -9.07
CA TYR A 71 -8.13 1.43 -9.06
C TYR A 71 -7.52 2.35 -10.13
N ILE A 72 -8.37 2.97 -10.94
CA ILE A 72 -7.95 3.93 -11.97
C ILE A 72 -8.28 5.32 -11.48
N ASP A 73 -7.25 6.13 -11.25
CA ASP A 73 -7.45 7.51 -10.85
C ASP A 73 -7.93 8.38 -12.02
N GLU A 74 -8.62 9.46 -11.72
CA GLU A 74 -9.15 10.38 -12.74
C GLU A 74 -8.07 11.27 -13.36
N TYR A 75 -6.97 11.49 -12.67
CA TYR A 75 -5.85 12.31 -13.13
C TYR A 75 -4.77 11.49 -13.82
N ASN A 76 -4.07 12.15 -14.73
CA ASN A 76 -2.86 11.61 -15.34
C ASN A 76 -1.68 11.61 -14.35
N ARG A 77 -0.70 10.75 -14.61
CA ARG A 77 0.50 10.63 -13.78
C ARG A 77 1.18 11.96 -13.50
N GLY A 78 1.29 12.84 -14.51
CA GLY A 78 1.91 14.15 -14.38
C GLY A 78 1.29 15.05 -13.30
N TYR A 79 0.02 14.86 -12.96
CA TYR A 79 -0.62 15.56 -11.84
C TYR A 79 0.06 15.25 -10.51
N TYR A 80 0.62 14.06 -10.34
CA TYR A 80 1.31 13.57 -9.15
C TYR A 80 2.82 13.73 -9.20
N GLU A 81 3.34 14.39 -10.22
CA GLU A 81 4.75 14.73 -10.40
C GLU A 81 4.99 16.23 -10.13
N PRO A 82 6.25 16.66 -9.88
CA PRO A 82 6.56 18.06 -9.71
C PRO A 82 6.20 18.91 -10.94
N TYR A 83 5.82 20.15 -10.69
CA TYR A 83 5.64 21.14 -11.74
C TYR A 83 6.95 21.38 -12.51
N SER A 84 6.83 21.44 -13.82
CA SER A 84 7.87 21.91 -14.72
C SER A 84 7.27 22.56 -15.97
N ALA A 85 8.09 23.22 -16.78
CA ALA A 85 7.62 23.76 -18.06
C ALA A 85 7.07 22.66 -19.01
N ALA A 86 7.57 21.42 -18.86
CA ALA A 86 7.09 20.26 -19.61
C ALA A 86 5.90 19.56 -18.92
N ASN A 87 5.69 19.79 -17.63
CA ASN A 87 4.58 19.26 -16.83
C ASN A 87 3.85 20.39 -16.08
N PRO A 88 3.01 21.19 -16.76
CA PRO A 88 2.33 22.32 -16.15
C PRO A 88 1.25 21.93 -15.15
N ASP A 89 0.75 20.69 -15.17
CA ASP A 89 -0.26 20.18 -14.26
C ASP A 89 0.35 19.65 -12.95
N GLY A 90 1.67 19.57 -12.85
CA GLY A 90 2.39 19.07 -11.68
C GLY A 90 2.19 19.92 -10.42
N TYR A 91 2.46 19.35 -9.24
CA TYR A 91 2.39 20.08 -7.97
C TYR A 91 3.60 21.01 -7.81
N ASN A 92 3.40 22.16 -7.13
CA ASN A 92 4.43 23.19 -6.96
C ASN A 92 4.68 23.56 -5.48
N SER A 93 4.15 22.80 -4.55
CA SER A 93 4.35 22.97 -3.10
C SER A 93 4.12 21.67 -2.34
N ASP A 94 4.72 21.56 -1.15
CA ASP A 94 4.51 20.40 -0.26
C ASP A 94 3.04 20.23 0.14
N ASN A 95 2.33 21.32 0.34
CA ASN A 95 0.90 21.27 0.65
C ASN A 95 0.10 20.67 -0.51
N GLN A 96 0.40 21.03 -1.75
CA GLN A 96 -0.25 20.42 -2.92
C GLN A 96 0.14 18.96 -3.06
N ARG A 97 1.41 18.62 -2.84
CA ARG A 97 1.89 17.24 -2.86
C ARG A 97 1.09 16.38 -1.89
N THR A 98 1.07 16.78 -0.62
CA THR A 98 0.32 16.07 0.43
C THR A 98 -1.17 15.97 0.13
N PHE A 99 -1.79 17.07 -0.29
CA PHE A 99 -3.21 17.09 -0.65
C PHE A 99 -3.53 16.12 -1.78
N ARG A 100 -2.73 16.10 -2.84
CA ARG A 100 -2.93 15.21 -3.99
C ARG A 100 -2.74 13.75 -3.62
N GLU A 101 -1.70 13.44 -2.84
CA GLU A 101 -1.44 12.10 -2.35
C GLU A 101 -2.59 11.59 -1.48
N HIS A 102 -2.99 12.35 -0.46
CA HIS A 102 -4.07 11.92 0.44
C HIS A 102 -5.41 11.75 -0.29
N ASN A 103 -5.74 12.61 -1.26
CA ASN A 103 -6.96 12.44 -2.07
C ASN A 103 -6.88 11.19 -2.95
N LEU A 104 -5.75 10.92 -3.61
CA LEU A 104 -5.54 9.71 -4.38
C LEU A 104 -5.81 8.45 -3.54
N LEU A 105 -5.17 8.38 -2.39
CA LEU A 105 -5.27 7.22 -1.50
C LEU A 105 -6.68 7.09 -0.91
N ALA A 106 -7.29 8.19 -0.48
CA ALA A 106 -8.66 8.20 0.04
C ALA A 106 -9.67 7.75 -1.02
N ASN A 107 -9.55 8.21 -2.27
CA ASN A 107 -10.42 7.81 -3.36
C ASN A 107 -10.27 6.31 -3.68
N ALA A 108 -9.03 5.82 -3.72
CA ALA A 108 -8.77 4.40 -3.93
C ALA A 108 -9.36 3.54 -2.80
N LEU A 109 -9.15 3.93 -1.53
CA LEU A 109 -9.70 3.23 -0.37
C LEU A 109 -11.23 3.22 -0.37
N ASN A 110 -11.88 4.37 -0.61
CA ASN A 110 -13.33 4.48 -0.70
C ASN A 110 -13.91 3.60 -1.83
N SER A 111 -13.17 3.46 -2.94
CA SER A 111 -13.56 2.60 -4.05
C SER A 111 -13.55 1.11 -3.68
N ILE A 112 -12.60 0.67 -2.85
CA ILE A 112 -12.45 -0.76 -2.49
C ILE A 112 -13.17 -1.13 -1.19
N ALA A 113 -13.44 -0.19 -0.30
CA ALA A 113 -14.03 -0.43 1.00
C ALA A 113 -15.30 -1.30 0.95
N PRO A 114 -16.25 -1.11 0.01
CA PRO A 114 -17.42 -1.98 -0.10
C PRO A 114 -17.10 -3.43 -0.49
N SER A 115 -15.90 -3.70 -0.98
CA SER A 115 -15.45 -5.03 -1.41
C SER A 115 -14.66 -5.78 -0.32
N VAL A 116 -14.33 -5.10 0.78
CA VAL A 116 -13.65 -5.73 1.92
C VAL A 116 -14.70 -6.48 2.75
N PRO A 117 -14.61 -7.83 2.87
CA PRO A 117 -15.61 -8.58 3.59
C PRO A 117 -15.63 -8.22 5.09
N GLU A 118 -16.82 -8.03 5.66
CA GLU A 118 -17.00 -7.65 7.08
C GLU A 118 -16.42 -8.69 8.08
N ASN A 119 -16.29 -9.93 7.64
CA ASN A 119 -15.75 -11.00 8.49
C ASN A 119 -14.20 -11.09 8.45
N VAL A 120 -13.55 -10.25 7.68
CA VAL A 120 -12.09 -10.13 7.69
C VAL A 120 -11.69 -9.21 8.84
N ASN A 121 -10.92 -9.73 9.80
CA ASN A 121 -10.42 -8.92 10.90
C ASN A 121 -9.22 -8.09 10.41
N ILE A 122 -9.42 -6.78 10.28
CA ILE A 122 -8.44 -5.79 9.82
C ILE A 122 -7.96 -4.87 10.95
N ASP A 123 -8.47 -5.07 12.15
CA ASP A 123 -8.14 -4.38 13.41
C ASP A 123 -7.98 -5.46 14.49
N SER A 124 -6.83 -6.11 14.53
CA SER A 124 -6.61 -7.32 15.32
C SER A 124 -6.42 -7.02 16.81
N ASP A 125 -6.00 -5.82 17.16
CA ASP A 125 -5.82 -5.36 18.54
C ASP A 125 -7.02 -4.54 19.06
N ASN A 126 -8.03 -4.29 18.23
CA ASN A 126 -9.26 -3.54 18.51
C ASN A 126 -8.97 -2.09 18.97
N ASN A 127 -7.98 -1.46 18.36
CA ASN A 127 -7.65 -0.06 18.64
C ASN A 127 -8.45 0.95 17.79
N GLY A 128 -9.26 0.46 16.84
CA GLY A 128 -10.09 1.27 15.93
C GLY A 128 -9.38 1.69 14.66
N TYR A 129 -8.17 1.19 14.42
CA TYR A 129 -7.39 1.45 13.22
C TYR A 129 -7.17 0.17 12.41
N VAL A 130 -7.04 0.31 11.09
CA VAL A 130 -6.66 -0.80 10.23
C VAL A 130 -5.19 -1.16 10.48
N ASP A 131 -4.91 -2.43 10.78
CA ASP A 131 -3.58 -2.91 11.20
C ASP A 131 -2.46 -2.59 10.20
N ALA A 132 -2.73 -2.76 8.90
CA ALA A 132 -1.75 -2.47 7.85
C ALA A 132 -2.43 -2.17 6.51
N VAL A 133 -1.99 -1.09 5.86
CA VAL A 133 -2.43 -0.70 4.52
C VAL A 133 -1.22 -0.44 3.64
N SER A 134 -1.23 -0.97 2.42
CA SER A 134 -0.23 -0.66 1.41
C SER A 134 -0.87 -0.32 0.08
N PHE A 135 -0.18 0.51 -0.68
CA PHE A 135 -0.54 0.87 -2.05
C PHE A 135 0.59 0.48 -2.99
N VAL A 136 0.23 -0.16 -4.10
CA VAL A 136 1.15 -0.42 -5.20
C VAL A 136 0.72 0.44 -6.38
N ILE A 137 1.50 1.48 -6.63
CA ILE A 137 1.26 2.45 -7.68
C ILE A 137 1.97 2.00 -8.95
N TYR A 138 1.28 2.05 -10.09
CA TYR A 138 1.86 1.67 -11.37
C TYR A 138 3.11 2.51 -11.69
N GLY A 139 4.15 1.87 -12.24
CA GLY A 139 5.31 2.49 -12.86
C GLY A 139 6.52 2.70 -11.96
N SER A 140 7.46 3.51 -12.47
CA SER A 140 8.72 3.84 -11.80
C SER A 140 8.57 4.97 -10.80
N PRO A 141 9.44 5.05 -9.78
CA PRO A 141 9.53 6.22 -8.93
C PRO A 141 10.08 7.44 -9.70
N GLY A 142 9.76 8.62 -9.16
CA GLY A 142 10.43 9.88 -9.47
C GLY A 142 11.75 10.04 -8.72
N ASP A 143 12.12 11.28 -8.44
CA ASP A 143 13.28 11.59 -7.59
C ASP A 143 12.93 11.33 -6.11
N TRP A 144 13.95 11.16 -5.28
CA TRP A 144 13.84 10.81 -3.86
C TRP A 144 12.89 11.68 -3.03
N SER A 145 12.67 12.92 -3.40
CA SER A 145 11.79 13.84 -2.66
C SER A 145 10.39 13.98 -3.29
N ASP A 146 10.13 13.27 -4.37
CA ASP A 146 8.87 13.37 -5.08
C ASP A 146 7.75 12.58 -4.39
N LEU A 147 6.48 12.89 -4.71
CA LEU A 147 5.33 12.14 -4.25
C LEU A 147 5.44 10.67 -4.67
N LEU A 148 5.80 10.42 -5.92
CA LEU A 148 5.93 9.07 -6.48
C LEU A 148 7.28 8.44 -6.10
N TRP A 149 7.52 8.26 -4.80
CA TRP A 149 8.68 7.57 -4.24
C TRP A 149 8.22 6.56 -3.18
N PRO A 150 8.83 5.36 -3.05
CA PRO A 150 8.50 4.43 -1.97
C PRO A 150 8.70 5.07 -0.60
N HIS A 151 7.66 5.04 0.24
CA HIS A 151 7.72 5.62 1.60
C HIS A 151 6.59 5.09 2.49
N LYS A 152 6.77 5.27 3.80
CA LYS A 152 5.71 5.16 4.80
C LYS A 152 5.25 6.55 5.21
N TRP A 153 3.93 6.75 5.38
CA TRP A 153 3.34 8.00 5.85
C TRP A 153 1.99 7.76 6.54
N SER A 154 1.30 8.87 6.90
CA SER A 154 0.00 8.84 7.58
C SER A 154 -1.06 9.63 6.82
N LEU A 155 -2.27 9.10 6.73
CA LEU A 155 -3.43 9.72 6.10
C LEU A 155 -4.17 10.65 7.11
N TYR A 156 -3.48 11.71 7.57
CA TYR A 156 -3.95 12.56 8.66
C TYR A 156 -4.92 13.67 8.24
N SER A 157 -5.09 13.93 6.95
CA SER A 157 -5.92 15.05 6.46
C SER A 157 -7.31 14.63 5.97
N ILE A 158 -7.55 13.33 5.82
CA ILE A 158 -8.81 12.77 5.33
C ILE A 158 -9.10 11.49 6.09
N ASP A 159 -10.25 11.43 6.75
CA ASP A 159 -10.70 10.22 7.43
C ASP A 159 -11.32 9.25 6.40
N VAL A 160 -10.82 8.01 6.38
CA VAL A 160 -11.37 6.91 5.60
C VAL A 160 -11.52 5.71 6.51
N GLU A 161 -12.72 5.12 6.53
CA GLU A 161 -13.03 3.93 7.31
C GLU A 161 -13.27 2.71 6.41
N ILE A 162 -12.77 1.57 6.84
CA ILE A 162 -13.08 0.26 6.26
C ILE A 162 -13.62 -0.62 7.38
N ASN A 163 -14.83 -1.15 7.23
CA ASN A 163 -15.51 -1.98 8.23
C ASN A 163 -15.52 -1.38 9.65
N GLY A 164 -15.53 -0.03 9.75
CA GLY A 164 -15.55 0.70 11.03
C GLY A 164 -14.17 0.94 11.66
N ALA A 165 -13.09 0.52 11.02
CA ALA A 165 -11.72 0.85 11.42
C ALA A 165 -11.16 1.98 10.54
N LEU A 166 -10.49 2.97 11.16
CA LEU A 166 -9.91 4.12 10.48
C LEU A 166 -8.59 3.73 9.82
N VAL A 167 -8.39 4.14 8.57
CA VAL A 167 -7.09 4.03 7.91
C VAL A 167 -6.25 5.25 8.30
N TYR A 168 -5.10 5.01 8.90
CA TYR A 168 -4.20 6.10 9.32
C TYR A 168 -2.81 5.95 8.72
N GLU A 169 -2.10 4.87 9.00
CA GLU A 169 -0.77 4.62 8.45
C GLU A 169 -0.84 3.85 7.14
N TYR A 170 0.10 4.10 6.25
CA TYR A 170 0.17 3.41 4.97
C TYR A 170 1.58 3.28 4.43
N LEU A 171 1.77 2.29 3.57
CA LEU A 171 2.95 2.09 2.76
C LEU A 171 2.64 2.46 1.31
N PHE A 172 3.50 3.22 0.70
CA PHE A 172 3.39 3.65 -0.69
C PHE A 172 4.53 3.03 -1.51
N MET A 173 4.20 2.16 -2.45
CA MET A 173 5.15 1.39 -3.25
C MET A 173 4.95 1.64 -4.74
N LEU A 174 6.02 1.59 -5.54
CA LEU A 174 5.96 1.67 -7.00
C LEU A 174 6.12 0.26 -7.59
N SER A 175 5.41 -0.04 -8.68
CA SER A 175 5.27 -1.40 -9.21
C SER A 175 6.45 -1.88 -10.06
N GLU A 176 7.38 -1.00 -10.45
CA GLU A 176 8.51 -1.42 -11.27
C GLU A 176 9.44 -2.35 -10.49
N SER A 177 9.84 -3.44 -11.14
CA SER A 177 10.54 -4.58 -10.55
C SER A 177 11.83 -4.24 -9.80
N TRP A 178 12.52 -3.16 -10.20
CA TRP A 178 13.73 -2.69 -9.52
C TRP A 178 13.43 -2.08 -8.14
N TYR A 179 12.29 -1.42 -7.99
CA TYR A 179 11.85 -0.77 -6.75
C TYR A 179 10.79 -1.57 -6.01
N PHE A 180 10.16 -2.54 -6.69
CA PHE A 180 9.19 -3.45 -6.11
C PHE A 180 9.84 -4.80 -5.84
N ASN A 181 10.38 -4.97 -4.65
CA ASN A 181 10.99 -6.21 -4.19
C ASN A 181 10.73 -6.41 -2.70
N VAL A 182 10.90 -7.66 -2.25
CA VAL A 182 10.66 -8.05 -0.85
C VAL A 182 11.48 -7.22 0.13
N GLY A 183 12.71 -6.84 -0.21
CA GLY A 183 13.58 -6.06 0.67
C GLY A 183 13.04 -4.67 0.94
N VAL A 184 12.64 -3.93 -0.10
CA VAL A 184 12.03 -2.59 0.05
C VAL A 184 10.69 -2.70 0.78
N LEU A 185 9.85 -3.66 0.41
CA LEU A 185 8.56 -3.88 1.06
C LEU A 185 8.71 -4.19 2.56
N CYS A 186 9.65 -5.05 2.93
CA CYS A 186 9.92 -5.36 4.34
C CYS A 186 10.52 -4.17 5.10
N HIS A 187 11.35 -3.33 4.45
CA HIS A 187 11.90 -2.12 5.04
C HIS A 187 10.79 -1.14 5.43
N GLU A 188 9.91 -0.81 4.49
CA GLU A 188 8.80 0.11 4.76
C GLU A 188 7.80 -0.47 5.77
N PHE A 189 7.47 -1.75 5.66
CA PHE A 189 6.58 -2.42 6.59
C PHE A 189 7.16 -2.51 8.03
N PHE A 190 8.49 -2.58 8.15
CA PHE A 190 9.14 -2.55 9.47
C PHE A 190 8.96 -1.20 10.17
N HIS A 191 8.97 -0.10 9.43
CA HIS A 191 8.65 1.21 9.98
C HIS A 191 7.23 1.27 10.53
N ASP A 192 6.27 0.64 9.86
CA ASP A 192 4.89 0.53 10.29
C ASP A 192 4.75 -0.20 11.63
N LEU A 193 5.33 -1.39 11.73
CA LEU A 193 5.30 -2.18 12.97
C LEU A 193 6.05 -1.51 14.13
N SER A 194 7.16 -0.82 13.87
CA SER A 194 7.98 -0.24 14.94
C SER A 194 7.29 0.93 15.65
N GLU A 195 6.51 1.73 14.93
CA GLU A 195 5.78 2.86 15.52
C GLU A 195 4.55 2.42 16.31
N SER A 196 3.87 1.36 15.90
CA SER A 196 2.76 0.78 16.65
C SER A 196 3.21 0.23 18.02
N PHE A 197 4.44 -0.26 18.15
CA PHE A 197 5.00 -0.68 19.43
C PHE A 197 5.39 0.49 20.35
N TYR A 198 5.76 1.65 19.81
CA TYR A 198 6.13 2.82 20.61
C TYR A 198 4.92 3.64 21.08
N SER A 199 3.81 3.62 20.35
CA SER A 199 2.59 4.34 20.74
C SER A 199 1.87 3.72 21.94
N HIS A 200 2.20 2.49 22.34
CA HIS A 200 1.61 1.77 23.46
C HIS A 200 2.49 1.74 24.72
N ALA A 201 3.62 2.46 24.71
CA ALA A 201 4.59 2.46 25.83
C ALA A 201 4.49 3.72 26.72
N PHE A 202 3.45 4.57 26.57
CA PHE A 202 3.24 5.74 27.44
C PHE A 202 1.79 5.90 27.86
#